data_d9d2622154bb572d83aa995e561ebf5e
#
_entry.id   d9d2622154bb572d83aa995e561ebf5e
#
_cell.length_a   1.000
_cell.length_b   1.000
_cell.length_c   1.000
_cell.angle_alpha   90.00
_cell.angle_beta   90.00
_cell.angle_gamma   90.00
#
_symmetry.space_group_name_H-M   'P 1'
#
loop_
_entity.id
_entity.type
_entity.pdbx_description
1 polymer ?
#
loop_
_entity_poly.entity_id
_entity_poly.type
_entity_poly.pdbx_seq_one_letter_code
_entity_poly.pdbx_strand_id
1 'polypeptide(L)'
;EVRNGESVSEISNAIEKAKKSNKPTIIKINTVLGVHSKYEGTNKIHSNLELEDLNNIRTELKGTGEFTFDEEARNNLLKFIKEGTDDYYREWYSEYEMYIANATDSEKDNLNLVIENDKIILDIAAVIDTSKIFEDKAMRDINYQIMNVIASFIPNFMGGSSDMVCSTKTYLKGKKEFAYDENTGRNINFGVRESLMGAIMNGLALTNIRSFGSTYLALSNKMIPEIRMSSMMKLPVTYIFTHDSVRAGQEGMTHEPIEELGNLRNIPGLNVFRPADYKELIGSWNYILK
;
A
#
# COMPACT_ATOMS: atom_id res chain seq x y z
N GLU A 1 -0.88 24.67 -21.25
CA GLU A 1 -1.42 23.68 -22.19
C GLU A 1 -0.33 23.29 -23.20
N VAL A 2 -0.15 22.02 -23.41
CA VAL A 2 0.69 21.41 -24.46
C VAL A 2 -0.26 20.95 -25.56
N ARG A 3 -0.04 21.43 -26.77
CA ARG A 3 -0.96 21.16 -27.89
C ARG A 3 -0.65 19.84 -28.58
N ASN A 4 0.60 19.47 -28.62
CA ASN A 4 1.06 18.20 -29.20
C ASN A 4 1.72 17.32 -28.15
N GLY A 5 1.04 16.24 -27.74
CA GLY A 5 1.54 15.28 -26.76
C GLY A 5 2.70 14.42 -27.25
N GLU A 6 3.01 14.43 -28.55
CA GLU A 6 4.21 13.80 -29.11
C GLU A 6 5.44 14.71 -29.08
N SER A 7 5.26 16.00 -28.75
CA SER A 7 6.35 16.96 -28.68
C SER A 7 7.03 16.95 -27.30
N VAL A 8 8.12 16.21 -27.16
CA VAL A 8 8.94 16.18 -25.95
C VAL A 8 9.38 17.61 -25.54
N SER A 9 9.69 18.46 -26.51
CA SER A 9 10.13 19.84 -26.24
C SER A 9 9.01 20.71 -25.66
N GLU A 10 7.77 20.60 -26.15
CA GLU A 10 6.64 21.30 -25.56
C GLU A 10 6.33 20.84 -24.14
N ILE A 11 6.40 19.53 -23.90
CA ILE A 11 6.21 18.94 -22.57
C ILE A 11 7.29 19.43 -21.61
N SER A 12 8.56 19.33 -22.00
CA SER A 12 9.69 19.81 -21.18
C SER A 12 9.57 21.28 -20.85
N ASN A 13 9.23 22.12 -21.83
CA ASN A 13 9.02 23.55 -21.61
C ASN A 13 7.87 23.83 -20.64
N ALA A 14 6.78 23.05 -20.71
CA ALA A 14 5.67 23.19 -19.78
C ALA A 14 6.05 22.79 -18.34
N ILE A 15 6.85 21.73 -18.17
CA ILE A 15 7.39 21.31 -16.88
C ILE A 15 8.31 22.39 -16.30
N GLU A 16 9.23 22.92 -17.09
CA GLU A 16 10.17 23.96 -16.63
C GLU A 16 9.43 25.25 -16.21
N LYS A 17 8.35 25.59 -16.90
CA LYS A 17 7.48 26.70 -16.47
C LYS A 17 6.75 26.38 -15.16
N ALA A 18 6.27 25.16 -15.00
CA ALA A 18 5.59 24.73 -13.79
C ALA A 18 6.52 24.77 -12.56
N LYS A 19 7.78 24.33 -12.70
CA LYS A 19 8.79 24.39 -11.65
C LYS A 19 9.08 25.82 -11.15
N LYS A 20 8.91 26.81 -12.01
CA LYS A 20 9.13 28.23 -11.66
C LYS A 20 7.90 28.88 -11.03
N SER A 21 6.76 28.20 -11.00
CA SER A 21 5.53 28.71 -10.42
C SER A 21 5.52 28.56 -8.90
N ASN A 22 5.07 29.57 -8.18
CA ASN A 22 4.84 29.49 -6.74
C ASN A 22 3.40 29.07 -6.39
N LYS A 23 2.64 28.59 -7.39
CA LYS A 23 1.26 28.11 -7.24
C LYS A 23 1.13 26.70 -7.72
N PRO A 24 0.16 25.92 -7.21
CA PRO A 24 -0.20 24.62 -7.78
C PRO A 24 -0.44 24.78 -9.29
N THR A 25 0.19 23.91 -10.09
CA THR A 25 0.15 24.02 -11.54
C THR A 25 -0.38 22.71 -12.16
N ILE A 26 -1.37 22.83 -13.04
CA ILE A 26 -1.87 21.71 -13.86
C ILE A 26 -1.34 21.90 -15.29
N ILE A 27 -0.71 20.87 -15.82
CA ILE A 27 -0.27 20.81 -17.22
C ILE A 27 -1.28 19.96 -17.98
N LYS A 28 -2.06 20.58 -18.87
CA LYS A 28 -2.94 19.87 -19.78
C LYS A 28 -2.19 19.53 -21.06
N ILE A 29 -2.08 18.25 -21.38
CA ILE A 29 -1.42 17.74 -22.58
C ILE A 29 -2.49 17.12 -23.48
N ASN A 30 -2.59 17.59 -24.72
CA ASN A 30 -3.47 17.02 -25.72
C ASN A 30 -2.75 15.87 -26.42
N THR A 31 -3.35 14.70 -26.40
CA THR A 31 -2.84 13.48 -27.07
C THR A 31 -3.86 12.97 -28.06
N VAL A 32 -3.39 12.18 -29.01
CA VAL A 32 -4.24 11.43 -29.95
C VAL A 32 -4.27 9.98 -29.51
N LEU A 33 -5.47 9.42 -29.40
CA LEU A 33 -5.62 8.03 -28.98
C LEU A 33 -5.08 7.10 -30.08
N GLY A 34 -4.14 6.21 -29.72
CA GLY A 34 -3.60 5.19 -30.63
C GLY A 34 -2.77 5.74 -31.79
N VAL A 35 -1.99 6.80 -31.55
CA VAL A 35 -1.03 7.36 -32.51
C VAL A 35 -0.25 6.25 -33.22
N HIS A 36 -0.02 6.43 -34.50
CA HIS A 36 0.66 5.49 -35.40
C HIS A 36 -0.09 4.17 -35.69
N SER A 37 -1.25 3.94 -35.11
CA SER A 37 -2.04 2.75 -35.45
C SER A 37 -3.08 3.03 -36.55
N LYS A 38 -3.51 1.99 -37.25
CA LYS A 38 -4.63 2.11 -38.20
C LYS A 38 -5.94 2.58 -37.58
N TYR A 39 -6.02 2.57 -36.26
CA TYR A 39 -7.20 3.01 -35.49
C TYR A 39 -6.98 4.35 -34.79
N GLU A 40 -5.95 5.09 -35.20
CA GLU A 40 -5.63 6.40 -34.61
C GLU A 40 -6.88 7.30 -34.55
N GLY A 41 -7.05 7.93 -33.36
CA GLY A 41 -8.16 8.85 -33.11
C GLY A 41 -9.55 8.19 -32.99
N THR A 42 -9.64 6.87 -33.03
CA THR A 42 -10.92 6.15 -32.93
C THR A 42 -10.99 5.28 -31.67
N ASN A 43 -12.21 4.95 -31.21
CA ASN A 43 -12.43 4.06 -30.10
C ASN A 43 -12.07 2.58 -30.36
N LYS A 44 -11.81 2.21 -31.61
CA LYS A 44 -11.41 0.85 -32.02
C LYS A 44 -10.04 0.46 -31.42
N ILE A 45 -9.22 1.44 -31.03
CA ILE A 45 -7.92 1.19 -30.41
C ILE A 45 -8.01 0.46 -29.07
N HIS A 46 -9.20 0.40 -28.45
CA HIS A 46 -9.40 -0.41 -27.24
C HIS A 46 -9.37 -1.92 -27.50
N SER A 47 -9.48 -2.33 -28.76
CA SER A 47 -9.28 -3.72 -29.17
C SER A 47 -7.79 -4.06 -29.25
N ASN A 48 -7.45 -5.34 -29.16
CA ASN A 48 -6.09 -5.78 -29.39
C ASN A 48 -5.65 -5.43 -30.83
N LEU A 49 -4.43 -4.92 -30.98
CA LEU A 49 -3.82 -4.72 -32.28
C LEU A 49 -3.38 -6.07 -32.85
N GLU A 50 -3.56 -6.23 -34.15
CA GLU A 50 -3.06 -7.40 -34.88
C GLU A 50 -1.54 -7.29 -35.07
N LEU A 51 -0.88 -8.43 -35.32
CA LEU A 51 0.57 -8.47 -35.51
C LEU A 51 1.02 -7.58 -36.67
N GLU A 52 0.23 -7.48 -37.73
CA GLU A 52 0.48 -6.59 -38.86
C GLU A 52 0.50 -5.12 -38.46
N ASP A 53 -0.44 -4.68 -37.60
CA ASP A 53 -0.47 -3.32 -37.09
C ASP A 53 0.76 -3.00 -36.23
N LEU A 54 1.15 -3.95 -35.35
CA LEU A 54 2.35 -3.80 -34.54
C LEU A 54 3.62 -3.70 -35.40
N ASN A 55 3.70 -4.47 -36.47
CA ASN A 55 4.83 -4.41 -37.41
C ASN A 55 4.88 -3.09 -38.18
N ASN A 56 3.72 -2.57 -38.60
CA ASN A 56 3.61 -1.27 -39.27
C ASN A 56 4.05 -0.14 -38.33
N ILE A 57 3.56 -0.10 -37.07
CA ILE A 57 3.97 0.87 -36.07
C ILE A 57 5.48 0.77 -35.82
N ARG A 58 6.00 -0.45 -35.67
CA ARG A 58 7.43 -0.67 -35.47
C ARG A 58 8.26 -0.11 -36.61
N THR A 59 7.83 -0.34 -37.85
CA THR A 59 8.51 0.15 -39.05
C THR A 59 8.48 1.68 -39.11
N GLU A 60 7.33 2.29 -38.84
CA GLU A 60 7.17 3.75 -38.80
C GLU A 60 8.06 4.41 -37.76
N LEU A 61 8.14 3.80 -36.55
CA LEU A 61 9.00 4.23 -35.45
C LEU A 61 10.47 3.79 -35.61
N LYS A 62 10.84 3.21 -36.75
CA LYS A 62 12.20 2.71 -37.04
C LYS A 62 12.70 1.67 -36.03
N GLY A 63 11.82 0.89 -35.46
CA GLY A 63 12.18 -0.21 -34.56
C GLY A 63 12.84 -1.36 -35.33
N THR A 64 13.88 -1.96 -34.75
CA THR A 64 14.70 -2.99 -35.41
C THR A 64 14.28 -4.43 -35.09
N GLY A 65 13.32 -4.64 -34.20
CA GLY A 65 12.84 -5.96 -33.83
C GLY A 65 11.93 -5.95 -32.59
N GLU A 66 11.51 -7.13 -32.13
CA GLU A 66 10.76 -7.26 -30.89
C GLU A 66 11.64 -7.01 -29.68
N PHE A 67 11.12 -6.22 -28.73
CA PHE A 67 11.83 -5.87 -27.49
C PHE A 67 13.24 -5.31 -27.71
N THR A 68 13.46 -4.64 -28.85
CA THR A 68 14.72 -3.96 -29.15
C THR A 68 14.69 -2.51 -28.70
N PHE A 69 15.83 -2.00 -28.30
CA PHE A 69 16.03 -0.61 -27.88
C PHE A 69 17.07 0.04 -28.79
N ASP A 70 16.96 1.34 -28.98
CA ASP A 70 18.05 2.12 -29.50
C ASP A 70 19.23 2.07 -28.49
N GLU A 71 20.37 1.53 -28.92
CA GLU A 71 21.53 1.31 -28.04
C GLU A 71 22.10 2.62 -27.49
N GLU A 72 22.07 3.70 -28.24
CA GLU A 72 22.56 5.00 -27.80
C GLU A 72 21.61 5.57 -26.73
N ALA A 73 20.29 5.52 -26.96
CA ALA A 73 19.28 5.94 -25.99
C ALA A 73 19.37 5.12 -24.71
N ARG A 74 19.53 3.81 -24.82
CA ARG A 74 19.71 2.91 -23.66
C ARG A 74 20.95 3.27 -22.85
N ASN A 75 22.09 3.45 -23.52
CA ASN A 75 23.35 3.76 -22.85
C ASN A 75 23.30 5.14 -22.18
N ASN A 76 22.68 6.14 -22.82
CA ASN A 76 22.47 7.46 -22.23
C ASN A 76 21.57 7.39 -21.00
N LEU A 77 20.47 6.60 -21.03
CA LEU A 77 19.61 6.40 -19.89
C LEU A 77 20.35 5.70 -18.74
N LEU A 78 21.08 4.62 -19.02
CA LEU A 78 21.85 3.90 -18.01
C LEU A 78 22.94 4.79 -17.38
N LYS A 79 23.60 5.61 -18.19
CA LYS A 79 24.59 6.61 -17.70
C LYS A 79 23.90 7.62 -16.78
N PHE A 80 22.77 8.19 -17.20
CA PHE A 80 22.00 9.15 -16.40
C PHE A 80 21.52 8.55 -15.07
N ILE A 81 20.97 7.31 -15.11
CA ILE A 81 20.55 6.59 -13.91
C ILE A 81 21.76 6.38 -13.00
N LYS A 82 22.87 5.88 -13.53
CA LYS A 82 24.08 5.61 -12.76
C LYS A 82 24.64 6.89 -12.11
N GLU A 83 24.82 7.95 -12.88
CA GLU A 83 25.32 9.23 -12.38
C GLU A 83 24.38 9.86 -11.33
N GLY A 84 23.05 9.71 -11.50
CA GLY A 84 22.07 10.25 -10.54
C GLY A 84 21.84 9.40 -9.31
N THR A 85 22.12 8.09 -9.34
CA THR A 85 21.82 7.18 -8.23
C THR A 85 23.06 6.73 -7.45
N ASP A 86 24.24 6.69 -8.09
CA ASP A 86 25.47 6.21 -7.43
C ASP A 86 25.83 7.04 -6.20
N ASP A 87 25.67 8.36 -6.26
CA ASP A 87 25.99 9.24 -5.13
C ASP A 87 24.98 9.07 -3.98
N TYR A 88 23.70 9.03 -4.29
CA TYR A 88 22.65 8.74 -3.30
C TYR A 88 22.80 7.36 -2.67
N TYR A 89 23.14 6.35 -3.48
CA TYR A 89 23.38 5.00 -2.97
C TYR A 89 24.59 4.94 -2.05
N ARG A 90 25.70 5.62 -2.40
CA ARG A 90 26.90 5.68 -1.55
C ARG A 90 26.64 6.40 -0.25
N GLU A 91 25.91 7.53 -0.28
CA GLU A 91 25.52 8.26 0.91
C GLU A 91 24.66 7.38 1.82
N TRP A 92 23.61 6.78 1.29
CA TRP A 92 22.75 5.85 2.02
C TRP A 92 23.53 4.66 2.59
N TYR A 93 24.42 4.07 1.79
CA TYR A 93 25.21 2.91 2.21
C TYR A 93 26.20 3.28 3.32
N SER A 94 26.80 4.45 3.26
CA SER A 94 27.66 4.98 4.32
C SER A 94 26.89 5.19 5.63
N GLU A 95 25.67 5.74 5.56
CA GLU A 95 24.80 5.88 6.73
C GLU A 95 24.40 4.52 7.31
N TYR A 96 24.06 3.58 6.43
CA TYR A 96 23.75 2.20 6.83
C TYR A 96 24.92 1.54 7.55
N GLU A 97 26.15 1.62 7.02
CA GLU A 97 27.35 1.06 7.66
C GLU A 97 27.63 1.73 9.00
N MET A 98 27.50 3.04 9.11
CA MET A 98 27.63 3.77 10.37
C MET A 98 26.58 3.33 11.40
N TYR A 99 25.33 3.14 10.97
CA TYR A 99 24.27 2.64 11.85
C TYR A 99 24.60 1.24 12.36
N ILE A 100 24.95 0.31 11.46
CA ILE A 100 25.27 -1.08 11.80
C ILE A 100 26.49 -1.15 12.75
N ALA A 101 27.50 -0.28 12.56
CA ALA A 101 28.68 -0.26 13.41
C ALA A 101 28.36 0.17 14.86
N ASN A 102 27.35 1.01 15.05
CA ASN A 102 27.00 1.57 16.36
C ASN A 102 25.73 0.95 16.99
N ALA A 103 24.94 0.21 16.21
CA ALA A 103 23.69 -0.38 16.65
C ALA A 103 23.93 -1.57 17.59
N THR A 104 23.07 -1.71 18.60
CA THR A 104 22.95 -2.90 19.43
C THR A 104 22.43 -4.09 18.61
N ASP A 105 22.63 -5.32 19.11
CA ASP A 105 22.12 -6.52 18.44
C ASP A 105 20.60 -6.45 18.24
N SER A 106 19.86 -5.97 19.23
CA SER A 106 18.40 -5.79 19.11
C SER A 106 17.99 -4.79 18.02
N GLU A 107 18.75 -3.72 17.83
CA GLU A 107 18.50 -2.74 16.77
C GLU A 107 18.81 -3.33 15.38
N LYS A 108 19.87 -4.14 15.27
CA LYS A 108 20.19 -4.88 14.04
C LYS A 108 19.11 -5.90 13.69
N ASP A 109 18.63 -6.66 14.67
CA ASP A 109 17.53 -7.61 14.48
C ASP A 109 16.26 -6.90 14.01
N ASN A 110 15.92 -5.76 14.61
CA ASN A 110 14.77 -4.95 14.20
C ASN A 110 14.91 -4.40 12.76
N LEU A 111 16.12 -3.98 12.37
CA LEU A 111 16.38 -3.52 11.01
C LEU A 111 16.26 -4.65 9.99
N ASN A 112 16.77 -5.84 10.32
CA ASN A 112 16.69 -7.02 9.46
C ASN A 112 15.27 -7.47 9.18
N LEU A 113 14.33 -7.30 10.14
CA LEU A 113 12.91 -7.56 9.90
C LEU A 113 12.33 -6.73 8.74
N VAL A 114 12.88 -5.53 8.51
CA VAL A 114 12.42 -4.64 7.43
C VAL A 114 13.23 -4.86 6.15
N ILE A 115 14.56 -4.91 6.24
CA ILE A 115 15.44 -4.99 5.05
C ILE A 115 15.40 -6.40 4.45
N GLU A 116 15.57 -7.43 5.26
CA GLU A 116 15.64 -8.82 4.81
C GLU A 116 14.26 -9.50 4.77
N ASN A 117 13.21 -8.80 5.23
CA ASN A 117 11.87 -9.37 5.35
C ASN A 117 11.85 -10.70 6.12
N ASP A 118 12.60 -10.76 7.21
CA ASP A 118 12.71 -11.95 8.04
C ASP A 118 11.35 -12.40 8.56
N LYS A 119 11.15 -13.72 8.59
CA LYS A 119 9.90 -14.31 9.08
C LYS A 119 9.78 -14.07 10.58
N ILE A 120 8.71 -13.43 10.95
CA ILE A 120 8.35 -13.26 12.36
C ILE A 120 7.68 -14.53 12.82
N ILE A 121 8.29 -15.20 13.79
CA ILE A 121 7.69 -16.37 14.46
C ILE A 121 7.21 -15.87 15.83
N LEU A 122 5.97 -15.41 15.89
CA LEU A 122 5.31 -14.99 17.12
C LEU A 122 4.08 -15.86 17.36
N ASP A 123 4.11 -16.64 18.44
CA ASP A 123 2.90 -17.32 18.91
C ASP A 123 2.19 -16.43 19.94
N ILE A 124 1.10 -15.81 19.50
CA ILE A 124 0.30 -14.92 20.36
C ILE A 124 -0.23 -15.67 21.59
N ALA A 125 -0.58 -16.94 21.45
CA ALA A 125 -1.06 -17.74 22.60
C ALA A 125 -0.02 -17.92 23.69
N ALA A 126 1.27 -17.94 23.33
CA ALA A 126 2.36 -18.10 24.27
C ALA A 126 2.73 -16.78 25.01
N VAL A 127 2.46 -15.64 24.38
CA VAL A 127 2.91 -14.33 24.92
C VAL A 127 1.77 -13.49 25.53
N ILE A 128 0.51 -13.83 25.26
CA ILE A 128 -0.63 -13.10 25.82
C ILE A 128 -1.09 -13.73 27.13
N ASP A 129 -1.29 -12.89 28.13
CA ASP A 129 -1.88 -13.31 29.39
C ASP A 129 -3.40 -13.45 29.24
N THR A 130 -3.86 -14.66 28.93
CA THR A 130 -5.27 -14.96 28.71
C THR A 130 -6.14 -14.76 29.97
N SER A 131 -5.54 -14.72 31.16
CA SER A 131 -6.30 -14.44 32.40
C SER A 131 -6.81 -12.99 32.46
N LYS A 132 -6.24 -12.10 31.65
CA LYS A 132 -6.65 -10.70 31.49
C LYS A 132 -7.61 -10.46 30.34
N ILE A 133 -7.88 -11.48 29.53
CA ILE A 133 -8.88 -11.44 28.45
C ILE A 133 -10.23 -11.81 29.04
N PHE A 134 -11.08 -10.83 29.24
CA PHE A 134 -12.41 -11.05 29.79
C PHE A 134 -13.39 -11.46 28.70
N GLU A 135 -14.08 -12.59 28.88
CA GLU A 135 -15.04 -13.16 27.93
C GLU A 135 -16.20 -12.23 27.61
N ASP A 136 -16.56 -11.35 28.55
CA ASP A 136 -17.71 -10.43 28.41
C ASP A 136 -17.37 -9.12 27.67
N LYS A 137 -16.19 -9.02 27.03
CA LYS A 137 -15.81 -7.83 26.26
C LYS A 137 -16.17 -7.98 24.78
N ALA A 138 -16.44 -6.85 24.13
CA ALA A 138 -16.57 -6.81 22.69
C ALA A 138 -15.26 -7.27 22.01
N MET A 139 -15.37 -8.00 20.91
CA MET A 139 -14.19 -8.54 20.19
C MET A 139 -13.19 -7.46 19.81
N ARG A 140 -13.62 -6.23 19.50
CA ARG A 140 -12.74 -5.08 19.23
C ARG A 140 -11.87 -4.70 20.44
N ASP A 141 -12.36 -4.85 21.67
CA ASP A 141 -11.60 -4.55 22.89
C ASP A 141 -10.56 -5.66 23.18
N ILE A 142 -10.89 -6.90 22.86
CA ILE A 142 -9.95 -8.03 22.91
C ILE A 142 -8.88 -7.86 21.83
N ASN A 143 -9.29 -7.51 20.61
CA ASN A 143 -8.38 -7.24 19.50
C ASN A 143 -7.39 -6.11 19.83
N TYR A 144 -7.86 -5.05 20.50
CA TYR A 144 -7.00 -3.97 20.99
C TYR A 144 -5.85 -4.50 21.87
N GLN A 145 -6.15 -5.41 22.79
CA GLN A 145 -5.13 -5.99 23.67
C GLN A 145 -4.13 -6.82 22.87
N ILE A 146 -4.62 -7.68 21.96
CA ILE A 146 -3.77 -8.52 21.10
C ILE A 146 -2.87 -7.66 20.21
N MET A 147 -3.41 -6.64 19.56
CA MET A 147 -2.63 -5.74 18.70
C MET A 147 -1.52 -5.02 19.47
N ASN A 148 -1.78 -4.63 20.72
CA ASN A 148 -0.77 -3.99 21.55
C ASN A 148 0.33 -4.96 22.00
N VAL A 149 0.01 -6.23 22.21
CA VAL A 149 1.01 -7.29 22.39
C VAL A 149 1.83 -7.45 21.11
N ILE A 150 1.20 -7.60 19.95
CA ILE A 150 1.88 -7.69 18.64
C ILE A 150 2.84 -6.50 18.46
N ALA A 151 2.37 -5.28 18.71
CA ALA A 151 3.17 -4.06 18.58
C ALA A 151 4.39 -3.99 19.52
N SER A 152 4.41 -4.75 20.61
CA SER A 152 5.56 -4.83 21.50
C SER A 152 6.66 -5.77 21.00
N PHE A 153 6.29 -6.78 20.18
CA PHE A 153 7.22 -7.76 19.62
C PHE A 153 7.61 -7.46 18.15
N ILE A 154 6.74 -6.76 17.41
CA ILE A 154 6.92 -6.52 15.98
C ILE A 154 7.12 -5.03 15.74
N PRO A 155 8.37 -4.56 15.58
CA PRO A 155 8.68 -3.13 15.46
C PRO A 155 8.14 -2.48 14.18
N ASN A 156 8.03 -3.22 13.08
CA ASN A 156 7.49 -2.76 11.81
C ASN A 156 5.97 -2.95 11.67
N PHE A 157 5.25 -3.26 12.76
CA PHE A 157 3.79 -3.29 12.78
C PHE A 157 3.24 -1.88 13.01
N MET A 158 2.61 -1.29 12.01
CA MET A 158 2.05 0.07 12.07
C MET A 158 0.78 0.22 11.24
N GLY A 159 -0.03 1.21 11.57
CA GLY A 159 -1.27 1.47 10.85
C GLY A 159 -2.21 2.37 11.62
N GLY A 160 -3.50 2.30 11.33
CA GLY A 160 -4.47 3.16 11.99
C GLY A 160 -5.90 2.98 11.50
N SER A 161 -6.67 4.06 11.47
CA SER A 161 -8.09 4.02 11.11
C SER A 161 -8.47 5.18 10.19
N SER A 162 -9.56 4.99 9.44
CA SER A 162 -10.21 6.07 8.68
C SER A 162 -11.06 6.96 9.60
N ASP A 163 -10.40 7.66 10.53
CA ASP A 163 -11.01 8.57 11.52
C ASP A 163 -11.93 7.90 12.56
N MET A 164 -11.79 6.60 12.76
CA MET A 164 -12.65 5.83 13.68
C MET A 164 -11.86 5.05 14.74
N VAL A 165 -10.65 5.47 15.06
CA VAL A 165 -9.75 4.75 15.95
C VAL A 165 -10.36 4.48 17.34
N CYS A 166 -11.14 5.41 17.87
CA CYS A 166 -11.82 5.24 19.16
C CYS A 166 -12.90 4.15 19.12
N SER A 167 -13.60 4.01 18.00
CA SER A 167 -14.64 3.01 17.80
C SER A 167 -14.09 1.65 17.40
N THR A 168 -13.09 1.62 16.52
CA THR A 168 -12.47 0.38 16.04
C THR A 168 -11.46 -0.21 17.03
N LYS A 169 -11.02 0.58 18.02
CA LYS A 169 -10.04 0.16 19.04
C LYS A 169 -8.72 -0.35 18.44
N THR A 170 -8.17 0.38 17.47
CA THR A 170 -6.95 -0.04 16.75
C THR A 170 -5.74 0.87 17.01
N TYR A 171 -5.74 1.59 18.12
CA TYR A 171 -4.64 2.44 18.52
C TYR A 171 -3.51 1.64 19.20
N LEU A 172 -2.28 1.84 18.81
CA LEU A 172 -1.10 1.22 19.41
C LEU A 172 -0.63 2.09 20.59
N LYS A 173 -0.94 1.64 21.81
CA LYS A 173 -0.64 2.36 23.05
C LYS A 173 0.86 2.57 23.25
N GLY A 174 1.24 3.79 23.59
CA GLY A 174 2.65 4.14 23.81
C GLY A 174 3.47 4.26 22.52
N LYS A 175 2.85 4.10 21.34
CA LYS A 175 3.47 4.40 20.06
C LYS A 175 2.92 5.73 19.59
N LYS A 176 3.84 6.63 19.19
CA LYS A 176 3.47 7.97 18.73
C LYS A 176 2.65 7.92 17.43
N GLU A 177 2.03 9.02 17.09
CA GLU A 177 1.42 9.24 15.79
C GLU A 177 2.50 9.50 14.74
N PHE A 178 2.35 8.90 13.57
CA PHE A 178 3.21 9.18 12.42
C PHE A 178 2.76 10.49 11.78
N ALA A 179 3.61 11.50 11.83
CA ALA A 179 3.33 12.85 11.33
C ALA A 179 4.56 13.45 10.65
N TYR A 180 4.38 14.59 10.01
CA TYR A 180 5.45 15.28 9.28
C TYR A 180 6.70 15.55 10.14
N ASP A 181 6.50 15.91 11.38
CA ASP A 181 7.53 16.24 12.38
C ASP A 181 7.83 15.08 13.35
N GLU A 182 7.16 13.93 13.22
CA GLU A 182 7.32 12.74 14.05
C GLU A 182 7.30 11.47 13.19
N ASN A 183 8.42 11.14 12.58
CA ASN A 183 8.56 9.99 11.68
C ASN A 183 8.81 8.65 12.38
N THR A 184 8.92 8.64 13.72
CA THR A 184 9.06 7.40 14.51
C THR A 184 7.72 6.85 15.01
N GLY A 185 6.63 7.55 14.73
CA GLY A 185 5.28 7.12 15.10
C GLY A 185 4.83 5.88 14.34
N ARG A 186 3.95 5.09 14.97
CA ARG A 186 3.37 3.88 14.36
C ARG A 186 1.86 3.90 14.26
N ASN A 187 1.21 4.96 14.75
CA ASN A 187 -0.22 5.21 14.57
C ASN A 187 -0.42 6.21 13.42
N ILE A 188 -1.15 5.81 12.39
CA ILE A 188 -1.42 6.64 11.20
C ILE A 188 -2.86 7.14 11.25
N ASN A 189 -3.04 8.45 11.20
CA ASN A 189 -4.34 9.07 11.08
C ASN A 189 -4.71 9.23 9.61
N PHE A 190 -5.39 8.25 9.03
CA PHE A 190 -5.74 8.27 7.60
C PHE A 190 -6.84 9.29 7.26
N GLY A 191 -7.66 9.70 8.25
CA GLY A 191 -8.86 10.50 8.03
C GLY A 191 -9.96 9.71 7.31
N VAL A 192 -11.07 10.35 6.96
CA VAL A 192 -12.21 9.72 6.26
C VAL A 192 -11.84 9.46 4.79
N ARG A 193 -10.94 8.48 4.55
CA ARG A 193 -10.34 8.19 3.24
C ARG A 193 -10.02 6.70 3.12
N GLU A 194 -11.04 5.84 3.16
CA GLU A 194 -10.88 4.39 3.20
C GLU A 194 -10.07 3.85 2.00
N SER A 195 -10.37 4.30 0.79
CA SER A 195 -9.63 3.91 -0.41
C SER A 195 -8.16 4.33 -0.33
N LEU A 196 -7.88 5.59 0.05
CA LEU A 196 -6.50 6.06 0.22
C LEU A 196 -5.78 5.29 1.34
N MET A 197 -6.46 4.97 2.45
CA MET A 197 -5.92 4.12 3.51
C MET A 197 -5.47 2.78 2.94
N GLY A 198 -6.31 2.09 2.15
CA GLY A 198 -5.96 0.84 1.50
C GLY A 198 -4.75 0.96 0.57
N ALA A 199 -4.69 2.02 -0.24
CA ALA A 199 -3.58 2.28 -1.14
C ALA A 199 -2.26 2.55 -0.39
N ILE A 200 -2.29 3.35 0.69
CA ILE A 200 -1.12 3.60 1.54
C ILE A 200 -0.63 2.30 2.20
N MET A 201 -1.56 1.49 2.71
CA MET A 201 -1.21 0.19 3.31
C MET A 201 -0.52 -0.74 2.32
N ASN A 202 -0.98 -0.77 1.07
CA ASN A 202 -0.32 -1.53 0.00
C ASN A 202 1.10 -1.00 -0.26
N GLY A 203 1.29 0.31 -0.30
CA GLY A 203 2.60 0.94 -0.43
C GLY A 203 3.56 0.60 0.72
N LEU A 204 3.08 0.68 1.96
CA LEU A 204 3.84 0.30 3.15
C LEU A 204 4.25 -1.17 3.13
N ALA A 205 3.35 -2.06 2.70
CA ALA A 205 3.64 -3.49 2.62
C ALA A 205 4.74 -3.82 1.59
N LEU A 206 4.88 -3.01 0.52
CA LEU A 206 5.97 -3.14 -0.45
C LEU A 206 7.36 -2.80 0.14
N THR A 207 7.39 -2.10 1.26
CA THR A 207 8.62 -1.81 2.01
C THR A 207 8.79 -2.69 3.25
N ASN A 208 8.17 -3.86 3.26
CA ASN A 208 8.18 -4.85 4.34
C ASN A 208 7.60 -4.32 5.68
N ILE A 209 6.80 -3.27 5.64
CA ILE A 209 6.05 -2.82 6.82
C ILE A 209 4.78 -3.66 6.92
N ARG A 210 4.55 -4.27 8.08
CA ARG A 210 3.32 -4.99 8.39
C ARG A 210 2.22 -3.99 8.72
N SER A 211 1.53 -3.54 7.67
CA SER A 211 0.52 -2.50 7.76
C SER A 211 -0.85 -3.04 8.17
N PHE A 212 -1.56 -2.27 8.99
CA PHE A 212 -2.97 -2.52 9.26
C PHE A 212 -3.81 -1.26 9.08
N GLY A 213 -5.07 -1.43 8.69
CA GLY A 213 -6.03 -0.33 8.59
C GLY A 213 -7.41 -0.78 9.03
N SER A 214 -8.12 0.10 9.70
CA SER A 214 -9.41 -0.23 10.28
C SER A 214 -10.51 0.76 9.91
N THR A 215 -11.69 0.20 9.75
CA THR A 215 -12.95 0.93 9.55
C THR A 215 -14.12 0.04 9.92
N TYR A 216 -15.36 0.50 9.71
CA TYR A 216 -16.53 -0.35 9.83
C TYR A 216 -16.67 -1.28 8.62
N LEU A 217 -17.25 -2.46 8.83
CA LEU A 217 -17.41 -3.43 7.73
C LEU A 217 -18.22 -2.87 6.56
N ALA A 218 -19.29 -2.13 6.82
CA ALA A 218 -20.09 -1.46 5.79
C ALA A 218 -19.28 -0.52 4.89
N LEU A 219 -18.18 0.07 5.41
CA LEU A 219 -17.31 0.97 4.65
C LEU A 219 -16.23 0.23 3.86
N SER A 220 -16.11 -1.09 4.01
CA SER A 220 -15.17 -1.90 3.23
C SER A 220 -15.41 -1.83 1.73
N ASN A 221 -16.66 -1.56 1.31
CA ASN A 221 -17.02 -1.38 -0.10
C ASN A 221 -16.23 -0.25 -0.78
N LYS A 222 -15.80 0.77 -0.02
CA LYS A 222 -14.93 1.86 -0.52
C LYS A 222 -13.47 1.43 -0.74
N MET A 223 -13.09 0.24 -0.29
CA MET A 223 -11.72 -0.28 -0.30
C MET A 223 -11.55 -1.51 -1.21
N ILE A 224 -12.60 -1.98 -1.85
CA ILE A 224 -12.56 -3.23 -2.65
C ILE A 224 -11.45 -3.22 -3.71
N PRO A 225 -11.20 -2.14 -4.48
CA PRO A 225 -10.11 -2.10 -5.44
C PRO A 225 -8.74 -2.31 -4.80
N GLU A 226 -8.46 -1.66 -3.68
CA GLU A 226 -7.20 -1.72 -2.95
C GLU A 226 -6.99 -3.08 -2.29
N ILE A 227 -8.05 -3.65 -1.70
CA ILE A 227 -8.05 -5.00 -1.11
C ILE A 227 -7.80 -6.05 -2.20
N ARG A 228 -8.45 -5.91 -3.35
CA ARG A 228 -8.21 -6.78 -4.51
C ARG A 228 -6.78 -6.68 -5.00
N MET A 229 -6.22 -5.46 -5.05
CA MET A 229 -4.84 -5.22 -5.46
C MET A 229 -3.87 -5.88 -4.50
N SER A 230 -4.02 -5.69 -3.17
CA SER A 230 -3.15 -6.34 -2.17
C SER A 230 -3.19 -7.86 -2.31
N SER A 231 -4.37 -8.44 -2.53
CA SER A 231 -4.51 -9.89 -2.74
C SER A 231 -3.81 -10.37 -4.00
N MET A 232 -3.98 -9.68 -5.13
CA MET A 232 -3.30 -10.00 -6.39
C MET A 232 -1.77 -9.91 -6.28
N MET A 233 -1.28 -8.92 -5.54
CA MET A 233 0.15 -8.71 -5.29
C MET A 233 0.69 -9.58 -4.14
N LYS A 234 -0.16 -10.33 -3.45
CA LYS A 234 0.19 -11.15 -2.28
C LYS A 234 0.85 -10.34 -1.16
N LEU A 235 0.39 -9.12 -0.92
CA LEU A 235 0.93 -8.25 0.10
C LEU A 235 0.42 -8.63 1.50
N PRO A 236 1.27 -8.58 2.54
CA PRO A 236 0.91 -8.91 3.92
C PRO A 236 0.18 -7.74 4.61
N VAL A 237 -0.95 -7.30 4.05
CA VAL A 237 -1.78 -6.22 4.56
C VAL A 237 -2.90 -6.78 5.44
N THR A 238 -3.15 -6.15 6.59
CA THR A 238 -4.22 -6.56 7.50
C THR A 238 -5.33 -5.52 7.53
N TYR A 239 -6.51 -5.91 7.09
CA TYR A 239 -7.73 -5.10 7.19
C TYR A 239 -8.53 -5.50 8.42
N ILE A 240 -8.91 -4.54 9.25
CA ILE A 240 -9.64 -4.78 10.51
C ILE A 240 -10.99 -4.08 10.41
N PHE A 241 -12.04 -4.86 10.25
CA PHE A 241 -13.40 -4.36 10.14
C PHE A 241 -14.19 -4.64 11.42
N THR A 242 -14.75 -3.59 12.00
CA THR A 242 -15.62 -3.68 13.17
C THR A 242 -17.07 -3.37 12.77
N HIS A 243 -18.01 -3.44 13.72
CA HIS A 243 -19.44 -3.20 13.47
C HIS A 243 -19.95 -4.09 12.32
N ASP A 244 -19.69 -5.40 12.47
CA ASP A 244 -19.89 -6.41 11.42
C ASP A 244 -21.26 -7.08 11.48
N SER A 245 -22.25 -6.43 12.08
CA SER A 245 -23.61 -6.94 12.23
C SER A 245 -24.65 -5.86 11.97
N VAL A 246 -25.75 -6.25 11.33
CA VAL A 246 -26.97 -5.44 11.22
C VAL A 246 -27.58 -5.04 12.57
N ARG A 247 -27.14 -5.65 13.68
CA ARG A 247 -27.54 -5.32 15.03
C ARG A 247 -26.65 -4.28 15.71
N ALA A 248 -25.69 -3.70 15.01
CA ALA A 248 -24.85 -2.61 15.53
C ALA A 248 -25.66 -1.34 15.89
N GLY A 249 -26.83 -1.21 15.39
CA GLY A 249 -28.06 -0.63 15.94
C GLY A 249 -28.17 0.88 15.97
N GLN A 250 -27.21 1.66 16.37
CA GLN A 250 -27.38 3.13 16.55
C GLN A 250 -26.87 3.94 15.35
N GLU A 251 -26.13 3.31 14.48
CA GLU A 251 -25.43 3.98 13.36
C GLU A 251 -26.31 4.12 12.10
N GLY A 252 -27.41 3.37 12.03
CA GLY A 252 -28.36 3.38 10.92
C GLY A 252 -27.91 2.57 9.71
N MET A 253 -28.78 2.51 8.70
CA MET A 253 -28.67 1.62 7.53
C MET A 253 -27.35 1.78 6.75
N THR A 254 -26.74 2.95 6.75
CA THR A 254 -25.48 3.21 6.03
C THR A 254 -24.26 2.54 6.67
N HIS A 255 -24.40 2.03 7.88
CA HIS A 255 -23.33 1.40 8.66
C HIS A 255 -23.66 -0.05 9.06
N GLU A 256 -24.78 -0.57 8.62
CA GLU A 256 -25.22 -1.94 8.86
C GLU A 256 -24.87 -2.83 7.67
N PRO A 257 -23.81 -3.67 7.78
CA PRO A 257 -23.34 -4.48 6.67
C PRO A 257 -24.28 -5.64 6.37
N ILE A 258 -24.49 -5.92 5.08
CA ILE A 258 -25.27 -7.06 4.58
C ILE A 258 -24.44 -7.89 3.61
N GLU A 259 -24.01 -7.31 2.48
CA GLU A 259 -23.32 -8.01 1.40
C GLU A 259 -21.79 -7.98 1.55
N GLU A 260 -21.22 -7.10 2.37
CA GLU A 260 -19.80 -6.83 2.42
C GLU A 260 -18.97 -8.07 2.74
N LEU A 261 -19.44 -8.90 3.70
CA LEU A 261 -18.72 -10.13 4.04
C LEU A 261 -18.69 -11.12 2.86
N GLY A 262 -19.78 -11.21 2.11
CA GLY A 262 -19.87 -11.99 0.88
C GLY A 262 -18.93 -11.45 -0.19
N ASN A 263 -18.92 -10.13 -0.39
CA ASN A 263 -18.03 -9.46 -1.35
C ASN A 263 -16.55 -9.72 -1.05
N LEU A 264 -16.15 -9.58 0.21
CA LEU A 264 -14.76 -9.86 0.63
C LEU A 264 -14.38 -11.33 0.41
N ARG A 265 -15.27 -12.27 0.74
CA ARG A 265 -15.02 -13.72 0.55
C ARG A 265 -14.89 -14.13 -0.92
N ASN A 266 -15.45 -13.34 -1.83
CA ASN A 266 -15.34 -13.59 -3.28
C ASN A 266 -14.02 -13.08 -3.89
N ILE A 267 -13.16 -12.37 -3.15
CA ILE A 267 -11.86 -11.92 -3.65
C ILE A 267 -10.87 -13.09 -3.59
N PRO A 268 -10.38 -13.58 -4.76
CA PRO A 268 -9.43 -14.68 -4.77
C PRO A 268 -8.15 -14.34 -4.01
N GLY A 269 -7.69 -15.24 -3.15
CA GLY A 269 -6.46 -15.07 -2.38
C GLY A 269 -6.60 -14.23 -1.11
N LEU A 270 -7.74 -13.60 -0.86
CA LEU A 270 -8.00 -12.90 0.40
C LEU A 270 -8.43 -13.89 1.47
N ASN A 271 -7.76 -13.89 2.61
CA ASN A 271 -8.15 -14.65 3.78
C ASN A 271 -9.11 -13.80 4.64
N VAL A 272 -10.31 -14.31 4.89
CA VAL A 272 -11.34 -13.59 5.67
C VAL A 272 -11.64 -14.36 6.94
N PHE A 273 -11.33 -13.75 8.10
CA PHE A 273 -11.59 -14.28 9.43
C PHE A 273 -12.75 -13.52 10.06
N ARG A 274 -13.62 -14.24 10.74
CA ARG A 274 -14.70 -13.68 11.57
C ARG A 274 -14.77 -14.46 12.88
N PRO A 275 -13.82 -14.21 13.79
CA PRO A 275 -13.70 -14.95 15.03
C PRO A 275 -14.94 -14.74 15.93
N ALA A 276 -15.45 -15.82 16.50
CA ALA A 276 -16.58 -15.80 17.41
C ALA A 276 -16.15 -15.55 18.87
N ASP A 277 -14.92 -15.89 19.21
CA ASP A 277 -14.34 -15.71 20.55
C ASP A 277 -12.86 -15.32 20.50
N TYR A 278 -12.27 -15.09 21.68
CA TYR A 278 -10.88 -14.69 21.79
C TYR A 278 -9.89 -15.78 21.33
N LYS A 279 -10.25 -17.06 21.40
CA LYS A 279 -9.37 -18.17 20.98
C LYS A 279 -9.26 -18.21 19.47
N GLU A 280 -10.38 -18.05 18.79
CA GLU A 280 -10.42 -17.91 17.33
C GLU A 280 -9.70 -16.63 16.88
N LEU A 281 -9.81 -15.54 17.63
CA LEU A 281 -9.11 -14.30 17.31
C LEU A 281 -7.59 -14.46 17.45
N ILE A 282 -7.11 -15.11 18.50
CA ILE A 282 -5.68 -15.46 18.68
C ILE A 282 -5.21 -16.36 17.52
N GLY A 283 -6.01 -17.39 17.19
CA GLY A 283 -5.72 -18.26 16.04
C GLY A 283 -5.62 -17.51 14.72
N SER A 284 -6.52 -16.55 14.51
CA SER A 284 -6.50 -15.68 13.32
C SER A 284 -5.24 -14.84 13.25
N TRP A 285 -4.85 -14.19 14.34
CA TRP A 285 -3.60 -13.42 14.39
C TRP A 285 -2.35 -14.29 14.22
N ASN A 286 -2.31 -15.48 14.82
CA ASN A 286 -1.22 -16.44 14.60
C ASN A 286 -1.09 -16.85 13.12
N TYR A 287 -2.20 -16.90 12.39
CA TYR A 287 -2.17 -17.14 10.94
C TYR A 287 -1.68 -15.92 10.17
N ILE A 288 -2.18 -14.73 10.50
CA ILE A 288 -1.85 -13.46 9.81
C ILE A 288 -0.36 -13.12 9.93
N LEU A 289 0.27 -13.48 11.03
CA LEU A 289 1.67 -13.13 11.30
C LEU A 289 2.70 -14.11 10.69
N LYS A 290 2.26 -15.25 10.18
CA LYS A 290 3.10 -16.22 9.46
C LYS A 290 3.41 -15.80 8.03
#